data_2378d57bc5d4af78ad28fc6cc18c5e8b
#
_entry.id   2378d57bc5d4af78ad28fc6cc18c5e8b
#
_cell.length_a   1.000
_cell.length_b   1.000
_cell.length_c   1.000
_cell.angle_alpha   90.00
_cell.angle_beta   90.00
_cell.angle_gamma   90.00
#
_symmetry.space_group_name_H-M   'P 1'
#
loop_
_entity.id
_entity.type
_entity.pdbx_description
1 polymer ?
#
loop_
_entity_poly.entity_id
_entity_poly.type
_entity_poly.pdbx_seq_one_letter_code
_entity_poly.pdbx_strand_id
1 'polypeptide(L)'
;MGGIDDRALQQRVSGRAVVITGASSGIGEALADRLGDAGAKVLLVARSADKLEAMKQTIEARGGTAFVYPGDLSDAEDTQRLISTVLEQHAHVDILVNNAGISIRRSVQKSYDRVHDFERTLSLNFLGAVRLIMGFLPGMRAQKQGQIINVSTIGVQVNVPRYGAYIASKAALDAFSRVLAIEALKDGVKVTTIYMPLVKTPMMKSTTIYDAFPMRTAEQAADLVVEGIIRQPKRVAIPVGNLFEFAYGLAPSAIDRVLSAAYELYPESGDKKDQREPVSRDAAMFQRVFKVVTRRARRRSARRH
;
A
#
# COMPACT_ATOMS: atom_id res chain seq x y z
N MET A 1 15.90 6.11 12.71
CA MET A 1 16.03 5.46 11.41
C MET A 1 17.18 6.19 10.72
N GLY A 2 18.28 5.52 10.36
CA GLY A 2 19.31 6.09 9.51
C GLY A 2 18.68 6.50 8.19
N GLY A 3 19.17 7.59 7.57
CA GLY A 3 18.72 8.01 6.26
C GLY A 3 18.85 6.87 5.25
N ILE A 4 17.98 6.85 4.24
CA ILE A 4 18.08 5.87 3.16
C ILE A 4 19.39 6.17 2.43
N ASP A 5 20.16 5.13 2.16
CA ASP A 5 21.40 5.25 1.40
C ASP A 5 21.06 5.42 -0.09
N ASP A 6 21.15 6.67 -0.58
CA ASP A 6 20.85 7.01 -1.96
C ASP A 6 21.81 6.32 -2.95
N ARG A 7 23.04 6.05 -2.54
CA ARG A 7 24.00 5.28 -3.35
C ARG A 7 23.55 3.82 -3.50
N ALA A 8 23.06 3.20 -2.41
CA ALA A 8 22.49 1.85 -2.46
C ALA A 8 21.25 1.79 -3.34
N LEU A 9 20.40 2.83 -3.31
CA LEU A 9 19.25 2.93 -4.20
C LEU A 9 19.71 3.03 -5.67
N GLN A 10 20.62 3.95 -5.97
CA GLN A 10 21.15 4.13 -7.32
C GLN A 10 21.76 2.83 -7.87
N GLN A 11 22.60 2.15 -7.11
CA GLN A 11 23.17 0.85 -7.50
C GLN A 11 22.08 -0.20 -7.79
N ARG A 12 20.92 -0.09 -7.13
CA ARG A 12 19.85 -1.04 -7.25
C ARG A 12 18.94 -0.80 -8.44
N VAL A 13 18.73 0.47 -8.85
CA VAL A 13 17.72 0.84 -9.83
C VAL A 13 18.26 1.50 -11.09
N SER A 14 19.49 2.00 -11.10
CA SER A 14 20.04 2.72 -12.25
C SER A 14 19.97 1.88 -13.54
N GLY A 15 19.37 2.47 -14.58
CA GLY A 15 19.15 1.85 -15.88
C GLY A 15 18.08 0.75 -15.92
N ARG A 16 17.47 0.38 -14.78
CA ARG A 16 16.45 -0.68 -14.69
C ARG A 16 15.06 -0.17 -14.99
N ALA A 17 14.25 -1.00 -15.63
CA ALA A 17 12.84 -0.74 -15.91
C ALA A 17 12.00 -1.02 -14.64
N VAL A 18 11.43 0.04 -14.07
CA VAL A 18 10.65 -0.01 -12.84
C VAL A 18 9.21 0.43 -13.11
N VAL A 19 8.27 -0.51 -13.09
CA VAL A 19 6.83 -0.21 -13.19
C VAL A 19 6.29 0.23 -11.83
N ILE A 20 5.64 1.40 -11.78
CA ILE A 20 4.99 1.92 -10.58
C ILE A 20 3.51 2.14 -10.87
N THR A 21 2.63 1.38 -10.22
CA THR A 21 1.20 1.58 -10.35
C THR A 21 0.68 2.60 -9.33
N GLY A 22 -0.34 3.38 -9.74
CA GLY A 22 -0.84 4.50 -8.94
C GLY A 22 0.16 5.65 -8.85
N ALA A 23 0.96 5.87 -9.90
CA ALA A 23 2.03 6.87 -9.95
C ALA A 23 1.54 8.32 -10.01
N SER A 24 0.25 8.57 -10.24
CA SER A 24 -0.31 9.91 -10.44
C SER A 24 -0.57 10.69 -9.15
N SER A 25 -0.34 10.13 -7.97
CA SER A 25 -0.55 10.81 -6.68
C SER A 25 0.06 10.06 -5.49
N GLY A 26 0.34 10.81 -4.43
CA GLY A 26 0.69 10.27 -3.11
C GLY A 26 1.94 9.41 -3.11
N ILE A 27 1.87 8.17 -2.59
CA ILE A 27 3.04 7.29 -2.43
C ILE A 27 3.68 6.97 -3.78
N GLY A 28 2.86 6.66 -4.81
CA GLY A 28 3.37 6.31 -6.13
C GLY A 28 4.08 7.47 -6.82
N GLU A 29 3.55 8.69 -6.67
CA GLU A 29 4.15 9.94 -7.16
C GLU A 29 5.51 10.20 -6.47
N ALA A 30 5.53 10.19 -5.13
CA ALA A 30 6.77 10.41 -4.37
C ALA A 30 7.84 9.32 -4.65
N LEU A 31 7.41 8.09 -4.89
CA LEU A 31 8.32 6.99 -5.26
C LEU A 31 8.88 7.18 -6.67
N ALA A 32 8.01 7.54 -7.64
CA ALA A 32 8.42 7.77 -9.03
C ALA A 32 9.48 8.87 -9.13
N ASP A 33 9.25 9.96 -8.42
CA ASP A 33 10.18 11.09 -8.31
C ASP A 33 11.55 10.63 -7.82
N ARG A 34 11.58 9.90 -6.71
CA ARG A 34 12.81 9.43 -6.10
C ARG A 34 13.56 8.39 -6.93
N LEU A 35 12.84 7.49 -7.63
CA LEU A 35 13.47 6.50 -8.49
C LEU A 35 14.00 7.13 -9.78
N GLY A 36 13.34 8.18 -10.29
CA GLY A 36 13.84 8.98 -11.40
C GLY A 36 15.19 9.61 -11.07
N ASP A 37 15.31 10.26 -9.91
CA ASP A 37 16.56 10.85 -9.42
C ASP A 37 17.67 9.79 -9.21
N ALA A 38 17.31 8.57 -8.88
CA ALA A 38 18.25 7.46 -8.75
C ALA A 38 18.63 6.77 -10.07
N GLY A 39 18.18 7.32 -11.23
CA GLY A 39 18.54 6.84 -12.56
C GLY A 39 17.75 5.62 -13.04
N ALA A 40 16.61 5.29 -12.45
CA ALA A 40 15.71 4.27 -12.97
C ALA A 40 15.03 4.73 -14.29
N LYS A 41 14.69 3.77 -15.15
CA LYS A 41 13.69 3.97 -16.20
C LYS A 41 12.32 3.78 -15.56
N VAL A 42 11.63 4.88 -15.22
CA VAL A 42 10.38 4.84 -14.46
C VAL A 42 9.19 4.68 -15.40
N LEU A 43 8.46 3.57 -15.29
CA LEU A 43 7.27 3.27 -16.06
C LEU A 43 6.04 3.64 -15.21
N LEU A 44 5.45 4.77 -15.51
CA LEU A 44 4.38 5.41 -14.74
C LEU A 44 3.02 4.86 -15.16
N VAL A 45 2.31 4.19 -14.26
CA VAL A 45 1.00 3.58 -14.55
C VAL A 45 -0.08 4.18 -13.66
N ALA A 46 -1.11 4.80 -14.25
CA ALA A 46 -2.34 5.26 -13.62
C ALA A 46 -3.40 5.61 -14.67
N ARG A 47 -4.63 5.93 -14.24
CA ARG A 47 -5.72 6.32 -15.16
C ARG A 47 -5.57 7.71 -15.76
N SER A 48 -4.97 8.66 -15.04
CA SER A 48 -4.91 10.08 -15.41
C SER A 48 -3.67 10.34 -16.26
N ALA A 49 -3.81 10.29 -17.58
CA ALA A 49 -2.71 10.55 -18.52
C ALA A 49 -2.02 11.89 -18.28
N ASP A 50 -2.80 12.99 -18.12
CA ASP A 50 -2.25 14.33 -17.90
C ASP A 50 -1.34 14.42 -16.68
N LYS A 51 -1.72 13.74 -15.56
CA LYS A 51 -0.90 13.72 -14.34
C LYS A 51 0.37 12.89 -14.53
N LEU A 52 0.28 11.79 -15.28
CA LEU A 52 1.46 11.00 -15.59
C LEU A 52 2.43 11.76 -16.49
N GLU A 53 1.91 12.50 -17.47
CA GLU A 53 2.74 13.31 -18.35
C GLU A 53 3.43 14.45 -17.58
N ALA A 54 2.71 15.14 -16.68
CA ALA A 54 3.31 16.15 -15.80
C ALA A 54 4.42 15.55 -14.90
N MET A 55 4.22 14.33 -14.38
CA MET A 55 5.24 13.61 -13.59
C MET A 55 6.45 13.25 -14.45
N LYS A 56 6.25 12.76 -15.67
CA LYS A 56 7.31 12.47 -16.62
C LYS A 56 8.15 13.71 -16.88
N GLN A 57 7.52 14.85 -17.22
CA GLN A 57 8.21 16.12 -17.45
C GLN A 57 9.03 16.54 -16.22
N THR A 58 8.50 16.36 -15.02
CA THR A 58 9.21 16.66 -13.76
C THR A 58 10.46 15.81 -13.60
N ILE A 59 10.38 14.50 -13.89
CA ILE A 59 11.52 13.57 -13.82
C ILE A 59 12.56 13.90 -14.90
N GLU A 60 12.12 14.12 -16.13
CA GLU A 60 12.99 14.41 -17.28
C GLU A 60 13.72 15.75 -17.16
N ALA A 61 13.07 16.76 -16.57
CA ALA A 61 13.67 18.06 -16.29
C ALA A 61 14.90 17.99 -15.35
N ARG A 62 15.00 16.90 -14.56
CA ARG A 62 16.15 16.63 -13.67
C ARG A 62 17.13 15.60 -14.26
N GLY A 63 16.96 15.25 -15.54
CA GLY A 63 17.84 14.29 -16.24
C GLY A 63 17.48 12.82 -16.02
N GLY A 64 16.34 12.52 -15.38
CA GLY A 64 15.80 11.17 -15.25
C GLY A 64 15.15 10.65 -16.53
N THR A 65 14.64 9.43 -16.49
CA THR A 65 13.96 8.79 -17.63
C THR A 65 12.61 8.25 -17.19
N ALA A 66 11.52 8.68 -17.84
CA ALA A 66 10.17 8.22 -17.52
C ALA A 66 9.33 7.93 -18.76
N PHE A 67 8.44 6.95 -18.64
CA PHE A 67 7.49 6.52 -19.67
C PHE A 67 6.08 6.49 -19.08
N VAL A 68 5.08 6.84 -19.88
CA VAL A 68 3.69 6.98 -19.43
C VAL A 68 2.81 5.88 -20.02
N TYR A 69 2.11 5.17 -19.14
CA TYR A 69 1.21 4.08 -19.48
C TYR A 69 -0.15 4.32 -18.80
N PRO A 70 -1.04 5.11 -19.43
CA PRO A 70 -2.38 5.32 -18.88
C PRO A 70 -3.21 4.04 -19.03
N GLY A 71 -3.93 3.66 -17.95
CA GLY A 71 -4.80 2.49 -17.99
C GLY A 71 -5.55 2.27 -16.68
N ASP A 72 -6.69 1.58 -16.77
CA ASP A 72 -7.48 1.14 -15.63
C ASP A 72 -7.17 -0.31 -15.27
N LEU A 73 -6.41 -0.50 -14.20
CA LEU A 73 -6.03 -1.83 -13.73
C LEU A 73 -7.20 -2.65 -13.15
N SER A 74 -8.38 -2.06 -12.96
CA SER A 74 -9.60 -2.81 -12.60
C SER A 74 -10.22 -3.50 -13.81
N ASP A 75 -9.92 -3.03 -15.03
CA ASP A 75 -10.33 -3.62 -16.29
C ASP A 75 -9.29 -4.64 -16.77
N ALA A 76 -9.75 -5.81 -17.21
CA ALA A 76 -8.87 -6.91 -17.63
C ALA A 76 -8.22 -6.66 -18.98
N GLU A 77 -9.00 -6.17 -19.96
CA GLU A 77 -8.54 -5.91 -21.30
C GLU A 77 -7.57 -4.74 -21.36
N ASP A 78 -7.88 -3.68 -20.60
CA ASP A 78 -7.02 -2.52 -20.48
C ASP A 78 -5.68 -2.86 -19.83
N THR A 79 -5.72 -3.66 -18.74
CA THR A 79 -4.50 -4.19 -18.12
C THR A 79 -3.68 -5.03 -19.09
N GLN A 80 -4.33 -5.87 -19.90
CA GLN A 80 -3.61 -6.71 -20.88
C GLN A 80 -2.99 -5.87 -21.99
N ARG A 81 -3.70 -4.85 -22.52
CA ARG A 81 -3.14 -3.89 -23.49
C ARG A 81 -1.91 -3.19 -22.92
N LEU A 82 -2.00 -2.71 -21.68
CA LEU A 82 -0.89 -2.07 -20.98
C LEU A 82 0.33 -2.99 -20.88
N ILE A 83 0.14 -4.25 -20.46
CA ILE A 83 1.23 -5.22 -20.36
C ILE A 83 1.90 -5.41 -21.73
N SER A 84 1.11 -5.64 -22.79
CA SER A 84 1.64 -5.83 -24.15
C SER A 84 2.44 -4.61 -24.61
N THR A 85 1.91 -3.38 -24.43
CA THR A 85 2.59 -2.15 -24.80
C THR A 85 3.92 -1.98 -24.05
N VAL A 86 3.94 -2.28 -22.74
CA VAL A 86 5.18 -2.20 -21.95
C VAL A 86 6.21 -3.21 -22.47
N LEU A 87 5.81 -4.44 -22.75
CA LEU A 87 6.73 -5.49 -23.23
C LEU A 87 7.21 -5.29 -24.67
N GLU A 88 6.44 -4.59 -25.50
CA GLU A 88 6.86 -4.17 -26.86
C GLU A 88 7.93 -3.07 -26.81
N GLN A 89 7.84 -2.16 -25.83
CA GLN A 89 8.76 -1.01 -25.71
C GLN A 89 9.97 -1.31 -24.83
N HIS A 90 9.86 -2.27 -23.94
CA HIS A 90 10.92 -2.66 -23.01
C HIS A 90 11.14 -4.18 -23.09
N ALA A 91 12.37 -4.61 -23.21
CA ALA A 91 12.72 -6.03 -23.31
C ALA A 91 12.22 -6.84 -22.11
N HIS A 92 12.17 -6.24 -20.92
CA HIS A 92 11.64 -6.81 -19.68
C HIS A 92 11.40 -5.73 -18.62
N VAL A 93 10.70 -6.09 -17.57
CA VAL A 93 10.51 -5.28 -16.35
C VAL A 93 11.37 -5.86 -15.24
N ASP A 94 12.25 -5.04 -14.66
CA ASP A 94 13.13 -5.47 -13.56
C ASP A 94 12.44 -5.44 -12.20
N ILE A 95 11.64 -4.39 -11.96
CA ILE A 95 10.94 -4.18 -10.69
C ILE A 95 9.49 -3.80 -10.97
N LEU A 96 8.56 -4.51 -10.36
CA LEU A 96 7.13 -4.17 -10.36
C LEU A 96 6.70 -3.71 -8.97
N VAL A 97 6.20 -2.47 -8.87
CA VAL A 97 5.62 -1.92 -7.64
C VAL A 97 4.11 -1.81 -7.78
N ASN A 98 3.37 -2.78 -7.23
CA ASN A 98 1.92 -2.77 -7.12
C ASN A 98 1.49 -1.87 -5.96
N ASN A 99 1.38 -0.57 -6.24
CA ASN A 99 0.96 0.45 -5.27
C ASN A 99 -0.47 0.94 -5.52
N ALA A 100 -1.00 0.86 -6.75
CA ALA A 100 -2.37 1.24 -7.06
C ALA A 100 -3.37 0.56 -6.13
N GLY A 101 -4.40 1.32 -5.72
CA GLY A 101 -5.44 0.78 -4.88
C GLY A 101 -6.50 1.80 -4.53
N ILE A 102 -7.64 1.31 -4.09
CA ILE A 102 -8.73 2.09 -3.50
C ILE A 102 -9.07 1.55 -2.12
N SER A 103 -9.54 2.43 -1.26
CA SER A 103 -10.02 2.07 0.07
C SER A 103 -11.46 2.54 0.24
N ILE A 104 -12.33 1.63 0.67
CA ILE A 104 -13.73 1.93 0.98
C ILE A 104 -13.91 1.71 2.48
N ARG A 105 -14.33 2.77 3.19
CA ARG A 105 -14.67 2.71 4.61
C ARG A 105 -16.17 2.59 4.76
N ARG A 106 -16.64 1.40 5.11
CA ARG A 106 -18.05 1.07 5.35
C ARG A 106 -18.17 -0.10 6.30
N SER A 107 -19.11 -0.04 7.27
CA SER A 107 -19.43 -1.17 8.14
C SER A 107 -20.13 -2.28 7.35
N VAL A 108 -19.99 -3.52 7.81
CA VAL A 108 -20.69 -4.67 7.19
C VAL A 108 -22.20 -4.45 7.25
N GLN A 109 -22.71 -3.89 8.35
CA GLN A 109 -24.13 -3.56 8.51
C GLN A 109 -24.66 -2.62 7.41
N LYS A 110 -23.84 -1.70 6.88
CA LYS A 110 -24.19 -0.79 5.79
C LYS A 110 -23.78 -1.31 4.41
N SER A 111 -23.44 -2.58 4.31
CA SER A 111 -22.93 -3.22 3.07
C SER A 111 -23.81 -4.36 2.56
N TYR A 112 -24.97 -4.61 3.14
CA TYR A 112 -25.83 -5.75 2.77
C TYR A 112 -26.30 -5.72 1.30
N ASP A 113 -26.48 -4.54 0.74
CA ASP A 113 -26.84 -4.28 -0.66
C ASP A 113 -25.66 -3.77 -1.51
N ARG A 114 -24.42 -3.87 -1.00
CA ARG A 114 -23.24 -3.21 -1.59
C ARG A 114 -22.08 -4.16 -1.84
N VAL A 115 -22.38 -5.37 -2.31
CA VAL A 115 -21.34 -6.36 -2.69
C VAL A 115 -20.37 -5.79 -3.75
N HIS A 116 -20.87 -4.88 -4.61
CA HIS A 116 -20.04 -4.17 -5.58
C HIS A 116 -18.86 -3.37 -4.98
N ASP A 117 -18.92 -2.96 -3.70
CA ASP A 117 -17.79 -2.33 -3.02
C ASP A 117 -16.64 -3.34 -2.83
N PHE A 118 -16.95 -4.62 -2.59
CA PHE A 118 -15.99 -5.71 -2.51
C PHE A 118 -15.42 -6.04 -3.90
N GLU A 119 -16.28 -6.15 -4.91
CA GLU A 119 -15.88 -6.41 -6.30
C GLU A 119 -14.91 -5.33 -6.81
N ARG A 120 -15.22 -4.05 -6.60
CA ARG A 120 -14.38 -2.92 -7.00
C ARG A 120 -13.02 -2.95 -6.32
N THR A 121 -12.98 -3.20 -5.01
CA THR A 121 -11.69 -3.25 -4.28
C THR A 121 -10.88 -4.47 -4.69
N LEU A 122 -11.50 -5.63 -4.89
CA LEU A 122 -10.84 -6.84 -5.37
C LEU A 122 -10.32 -6.68 -6.80
N SER A 123 -11.12 -6.10 -7.70
CA SER A 123 -10.71 -5.91 -9.11
C SER A 123 -9.44 -5.07 -9.21
N LEU A 124 -9.35 -3.94 -8.50
CA LEU A 124 -8.16 -3.09 -8.56
C LEU A 124 -7.02 -3.60 -7.67
N ASN A 125 -7.30 -3.81 -6.36
CA ASN A 125 -6.25 -4.01 -5.37
C ASN A 125 -5.62 -5.41 -5.44
N PHE A 126 -6.34 -6.39 -5.97
CA PHE A 126 -5.90 -7.78 -6.08
C PHE A 126 -5.76 -8.24 -7.52
N LEU A 127 -6.85 -8.31 -8.29
CA LEU A 127 -6.81 -8.86 -9.65
C LEU A 127 -5.94 -8.03 -10.59
N GLY A 128 -5.97 -6.69 -10.50
CA GLY A 128 -5.08 -5.80 -11.26
C GLY A 128 -3.61 -6.10 -10.98
N ALA A 129 -3.23 -6.23 -9.70
CA ALA A 129 -1.87 -6.59 -9.31
C ALA A 129 -1.49 -7.99 -9.80
N VAL A 130 -2.40 -8.98 -9.68
CA VAL A 130 -2.17 -10.35 -10.17
C VAL A 130 -1.95 -10.37 -11.68
N ARG A 131 -2.75 -9.65 -12.48
CA ARG A 131 -2.59 -9.58 -13.94
C ARG A 131 -1.22 -9.02 -14.32
N LEU A 132 -0.78 -7.93 -13.68
CA LEU A 132 0.55 -7.35 -13.92
C LEU A 132 1.67 -8.33 -13.54
N ILE A 133 1.53 -9.03 -12.41
CA ILE A 133 2.48 -10.06 -11.98
C ILE A 133 2.55 -11.16 -13.03
N MET A 134 1.40 -11.69 -13.49
CA MET A 134 1.38 -12.76 -14.51
C MET A 134 1.97 -12.30 -15.86
N GLY A 135 1.81 -11.02 -16.21
CA GLY A 135 2.37 -10.46 -17.43
C GLY A 135 3.88 -10.27 -17.39
N PHE A 136 4.44 -9.81 -16.28
CA PHE A 136 5.87 -9.48 -16.19
C PHE A 136 6.73 -10.60 -15.60
N LEU A 137 6.18 -11.50 -14.79
CA LEU A 137 6.89 -12.60 -14.15
C LEU A 137 7.62 -13.52 -15.13
N PRO A 138 7.06 -13.90 -16.29
CA PRO A 138 7.78 -14.73 -17.26
C PRO A 138 9.12 -14.14 -17.70
N GLY A 139 9.16 -12.83 -17.98
CA GLY A 139 10.40 -12.13 -18.31
C GLY A 139 11.40 -12.11 -17.15
N MET A 140 10.94 -11.86 -15.92
CA MET A 140 11.78 -11.92 -14.72
C MET A 140 12.37 -13.32 -14.49
N ARG A 141 11.58 -14.38 -14.69
CA ARG A 141 12.03 -15.78 -14.58
C ARG A 141 13.08 -16.13 -15.64
N ALA A 142 12.87 -15.71 -16.89
CA ALA A 142 13.81 -15.92 -17.97
C ALA A 142 15.17 -15.27 -17.68
N GLN A 143 15.17 -14.07 -17.09
CA GLN A 143 16.36 -13.34 -16.66
C GLN A 143 16.98 -13.88 -15.37
N LYS A 144 16.30 -14.80 -14.68
CA LYS A 144 16.64 -15.26 -13.32
C LYS A 144 16.87 -14.09 -12.35
N GLN A 145 16.19 -12.98 -12.58
CA GLN A 145 16.31 -11.76 -11.81
C GLN A 145 15.02 -10.96 -11.94
N GLY A 146 14.50 -10.47 -10.81
CA GLY A 146 13.32 -9.60 -10.77
C GLY A 146 12.93 -9.29 -9.35
N GLN A 147 12.12 -8.24 -9.21
CA GLN A 147 11.56 -7.90 -7.91
C GLN A 147 10.11 -7.47 -8.06
N ILE A 148 9.24 -8.02 -7.20
CA ILE A 148 7.84 -7.66 -7.09
C ILE A 148 7.62 -7.09 -5.69
N ILE A 149 7.10 -5.87 -5.63
CA ILE A 149 6.75 -5.18 -4.39
C ILE A 149 5.25 -4.96 -4.36
N ASN A 150 4.58 -5.58 -3.40
CA ASN A 150 3.14 -5.43 -3.20
C ASN A 150 2.88 -4.53 -2.00
N VAL A 151 2.32 -3.33 -2.25
CA VAL A 151 1.92 -2.39 -1.20
C VAL A 151 0.59 -2.85 -0.60
N SER A 152 0.69 -3.46 0.59
CA SER A 152 -0.43 -3.85 1.44
C SER A 152 -0.68 -2.77 2.51
N THR A 153 -1.27 -3.11 3.62
CA THR A 153 -1.64 -2.19 4.69
C THR A 153 -1.45 -2.85 6.06
N ILE A 154 -1.08 -2.06 7.05
CA ILE A 154 -1.14 -2.48 8.45
C ILE A 154 -2.54 -3.00 8.84
N GLY A 155 -3.59 -2.55 8.12
CA GLY A 155 -4.95 -3.02 8.33
C GLY A 155 -5.12 -4.54 8.23
N VAL A 156 -4.31 -5.22 7.41
CA VAL A 156 -4.30 -6.70 7.32
C VAL A 156 -3.76 -7.35 8.59
N GLN A 157 -2.85 -6.68 9.30
CA GLN A 157 -2.28 -7.18 10.55
C GLN A 157 -3.18 -6.88 11.76
N VAL A 158 -3.97 -5.77 11.70
CA VAL A 158 -4.73 -5.23 12.84
C VAL A 158 -6.23 -5.53 12.74
N ASN A 159 -6.75 -5.90 11.56
CA ASN A 159 -8.18 -6.17 11.30
C ASN A 159 -9.09 -4.97 11.65
N VAL A 160 -8.76 -3.78 11.15
CA VAL A 160 -9.47 -2.53 11.48
C VAL A 160 -10.93 -2.59 11.04
N PRO A 161 -11.92 -2.41 11.94
CA PRO A 161 -13.33 -2.41 11.58
C PRO A 161 -13.69 -1.35 10.52
N ARG A 162 -14.78 -1.56 9.79
CA ARG A 162 -15.29 -0.74 8.66
C ARG A 162 -14.44 -0.74 7.39
N TYR A 163 -13.41 -1.55 7.31
CA TYR A 163 -12.59 -1.68 6.11
C TYR A 163 -12.65 -3.09 5.50
N GLY A 164 -13.77 -3.82 5.71
CA GLY A 164 -13.90 -5.23 5.30
C GLY A 164 -13.53 -5.47 3.84
N ALA A 165 -14.10 -4.73 2.89
CA ALA A 165 -13.79 -4.87 1.47
C ALA A 165 -12.31 -4.56 1.16
N TYR A 166 -11.78 -3.48 1.71
CA TYR A 166 -10.39 -3.08 1.52
C TYR A 166 -9.41 -4.09 2.11
N ILE A 167 -9.61 -4.48 3.39
CA ILE A 167 -8.72 -5.43 4.07
C ILE A 167 -8.77 -6.79 3.39
N ALA A 168 -9.96 -7.28 3.00
CA ALA A 168 -10.09 -8.54 2.27
C ALA A 168 -9.27 -8.53 0.96
N SER A 169 -9.33 -7.44 0.18
CA SER A 169 -8.58 -7.32 -1.06
C SER A 169 -7.05 -7.30 -0.85
N LYS A 170 -6.57 -6.63 0.20
CA LYS A 170 -5.14 -6.57 0.55
C LYS A 170 -4.66 -7.86 1.22
N ALA A 171 -5.51 -8.55 1.98
CA ALA A 171 -5.20 -9.87 2.54
C ALA A 171 -5.10 -10.94 1.45
N ALA A 172 -5.95 -10.88 0.41
CA ALA A 172 -5.83 -11.75 -0.76
C ALA A 172 -4.48 -11.55 -1.47
N LEU A 173 -4.06 -10.29 -1.69
CA LEU A 173 -2.77 -9.98 -2.29
C LEU A 173 -1.60 -10.46 -1.41
N ASP A 174 -1.69 -10.32 -0.09
CA ASP A 174 -0.66 -10.79 0.85
C ASP A 174 -0.54 -12.32 0.85
N ALA A 175 -1.66 -13.05 0.87
CA ALA A 175 -1.67 -14.50 0.79
C ALA A 175 -1.04 -14.98 -0.53
N PHE A 176 -1.44 -14.39 -1.66
CA PHE A 176 -0.87 -14.68 -2.96
C PHE A 176 0.64 -14.37 -3.02
N SER A 177 1.06 -13.24 -2.46
CA SER A 177 2.48 -12.84 -2.40
C SER A 177 3.35 -13.88 -1.68
N ARG A 178 2.82 -14.49 -0.61
CA ARG A 178 3.53 -15.55 0.15
C ARG A 178 3.73 -16.81 -0.69
N VAL A 179 2.70 -17.23 -1.41
CA VAL A 179 2.78 -18.39 -2.32
C VAL A 179 3.76 -18.10 -3.46
N LEU A 180 3.61 -16.96 -4.12
CA LEU A 180 4.47 -16.52 -5.23
C LEU A 180 5.95 -16.46 -4.80
N ALA A 181 6.24 -15.96 -3.60
CA ALA A 181 7.62 -15.87 -3.09
C ALA A 181 8.28 -17.24 -2.92
N ILE A 182 7.50 -18.28 -2.67
CA ILE A 182 8.00 -19.66 -2.59
C ILE A 182 8.24 -20.22 -3.99
N GLU A 183 7.26 -20.07 -4.88
CA GLU A 183 7.32 -20.61 -6.24
C GLU A 183 8.37 -19.96 -7.15
N ALA A 184 8.62 -18.64 -6.93
CA ALA A 184 9.59 -17.87 -7.71
C ALA A 184 11.02 -17.87 -7.11
N LEU A 185 11.24 -18.55 -5.98
CA LEU A 185 12.51 -18.49 -5.23
C LEU A 185 13.70 -18.99 -6.09
N LYS A 186 13.53 -20.10 -6.79
CA LYS A 186 14.57 -20.71 -7.63
C LYS A 186 14.85 -19.91 -8.91
N ASP A 187 13.91 -19.05 -9.30
CA ASP A 187 14.03 -18.19 -10.48
C ASP A 187 14.72 -16.86 -10.19
N GLY A 188 15.20 -16.65 -8.95
CA GLY A 188 15.88 -15.42 -8.57
C GLY A 188 14.94 -14.20 -8.38
N VAL A 189 13.62 -14.40 -8.50
CA VAL A 189 12.64 -13.32 -8.32
C VAL A 189 12.33 -13.12 -6.83
N LYS A 190 12.45 -11.88 -6.36
CA LYS A 190 12.18 -11.50 -4.98
C LYS A 190 10.79 -10.89 -4.86
N VAL A 191 10.03 -11.31 -3.86
CA VAL A 191 8.69 -10.76 -3.58
C VAL A 191 8.70 -10.15 -2.18
N THR A 192 8.35 -8.87 -2.11
CA THR A 192 8.28 -8.09 -0.86
C THR A 192 6.86 -7.58 -0.65
N THR A 193 6.26 -7.86 0.50
CA THR A 193 5.01 -7.22 0.93
C THR A 193 5.31 -6.08 1.90
N ILE A 194 4.74 -4.89 1.63
CA ILE A 194 4.89 -3.72 2.50
C ILE A 194 3.57 -3.46 3.22
N TYR A 195 3.56 -3.63 4.53
CA TYR A 195 2.41 -3.29 5.38
C TYR A 195 2.44 -1.80 5.71
N MET A 196 1.89 -1.02 4.77
CA MET A 196 1.91 0.43 4.84
C MET A 196 1.15 0.94 6.07
N PRO A 197 1.76 1.79 6.91
CA PRO A 197 1.06 2.48 7.99
C PRO A 197 0.10 3.54 7.43
N LEU A 198 -0.54 4.33 8.33
CA LEU A 198 -1.36 5.46 7.91
C LEU A 198 -0.49 6.52 7.22
N VAL A 199 -0.93 6.97 6.03
CA VAL A 199 -0.23 7.95 5.20
C VAL A 199 -1.15 9.08 4.80
N LYS A 200 -0.69 10.32 4.91
CA LYS A 200 -1.42 11.51 4.44
C LYS A 200 -1.42 11.53 2.91
N THR A 201 -2.48 11.02 2.31
CA THR A 201 -2.67 10.98 0.85
C THR A 201 -4.08 11.48 0.49
N PRO A 202 -4.35 11.80 -0.78
CA PRO A 202 -5.70 12.13 -1.22
C PRO A 202 -6.75 11.08 -0.85
N MET A 203 -6.38 9.80 -0.80
CA MET A 203 -7.25 8.68 -0.40
C MET A 203 -7.81 8.84 1.03
N MET A 204 -7.11 9.54 1.91
CA MET A 204 -7.46 9.69 3.33
C MET A 204 -8.24 10.96 3.64
N LYS A 205 -8.36 11.92 2.69
CA LYS A 205 -8.98 13.25 2.93
C LYS A 205 -10.40 13.20 3.48
N SER A 206 -11.17 12.16 3.19
CA SER A 206 -12.56 12.02 3.64
C SER A 206 -12.71 11.46 5.06
N THR A 207 -11.62 11.15 5.77
CA THR A 207 -11.68 10.40 7.04
C THR A 207 -10.95 11.14 8.16
N THR A 208 -11.64 12.07 8.83
CA THR A 208 -11.09 12.94 9.90
C THR A 208 -10.66 12.20 11.17
N ILE A 209 -11.11 10.97 11.39
CA ILE A 209 -10.74 10.15 12.55
C ILE A 209 -9.23 9.88 12.64
N TYR A 210 -8.55 9.90 11.51
CA TYR A 210 -7.11 9.61 11.44
C TYR A 210 -6.24 10.77 11.93
N ASP A 211 -6.78 11.98 12.07
CA ASP A 211 -6.05 13.13 12.63
C ASP A 211 -5.57 12.88 14.07
N ALA A 212 -6.19 11.90 14.75
CA ALA A 212 -5.79 11.48 16.10
C ALA A 212 -4.56 10.56 16.12
N PHE A 213 -4.18 9.97 14.98
CA PHE A 213 -3.09 8.99 14.87
C PHE A 213 -1.85 9.59 14.21
N PRO A 214 -0.65 9.11 14.55
CA PRO A 214 0.54 9.51 13.81
C PRO A 214 0.47 8.97 12.38
N MET A 215 0.49 9.88 11.40
CA MET A 215 0.51 9.56 9.98
C MET A 215 1.88 9.88 9.38
N ARG A 216 2.31 9.11 8.40
CA ARG A 216 3.49 9.42 7.58
C ARG A 216 3.10 10.34 6.42
N THR A 217 4.07 11.10 5.92
CA THR A 217 3.92 11.79 4.62
C THR A 217 4.04 10.79 3.48
N ALA A 218 3.73 11.21 2.24
CA ALA A 218 3.89 10.37 1.05
C ALA A 218 5.35 9.99 0.82
N GLU A 219 6.28 10.93 1.06
CA GLU A 219 7.73 10.74 0.94
C GLU A 219 8.23 9.71 1.97
N GLN A 220 7.82 9.84 3.24
CA GLN A 220 8.16 8.87 4.29
C GLN A 220 7.58 7.48 4.03
N ALA A 221 6.48 7.40 3.29
CA ALA A 221 5.89 6.12 2.89
C ALA A 221 6.63 5.54 1.68
N ALA A 222 7.05 6.39 0.72
CA ALA A 222 7.93 5.99 -0.38
C ALA A 222 9.26 5.44 0.15
N ASP A 223 9.79 5.98 1.24
CA ASP A 223 10.99 5.48 1.91
C ASP A 223 10.87 4.01 2.34
N LEU A 224 9.70 3.56 2.77
CA LEU A 224 9.48 2.14 3.08
C LEU A 224 9.53 1.27 1.82
N VAL A 225 9.06 1.79 0.68
CA VAL A 225 9.15 1.07 -0.59
C VAL A 225 10.60 1.01 -1.06
N VAL A 226 11.34 2.12 -0.95
CA VAL A 226 12.76 2.18 -1.26
C VAL A 226 13.57 1.22 -0.38
N GLU A 227 13.28 1.15 0.92
CA GLU A 227 13.88 0.13 1.80
C GLU A 227 13.61 -1.29 1.30
N GLY A 228 12.37 -1.56 0.86
CA GLY A 228 11.97 -2.81 0.23
C GLY A 228 12.75 -3.10 -1.06
N ILE A 229 13.00 -2.09 -1.89
CA ILE A 229 13.80 -2.21 -3.13
C ILE A 229 15.26 -2.57 -2.81
N ILE A 230 15.87 -1.84 -1.87
CA ILE A 230 17.29 -2.01 -1.54
C ILE A 230 17.54 -3.36 -0.85
N ARG A 231 16.80 -3.64 0.24
CA ARG A 231 17.05 -4.78 1.12
C ARG A 231 16.41 -6.09 0.70
N GLN A 232 15.37 -6.02 -0.12
CA GLN A 232 14.59 -7.18 -0.62
C GLN A 232 14.10 -8.15 0.47
N PRO A 233 13.60 -7.66 1.60
CA PRO A 233 13.06 -8.54 2.62
C PRO A 233 11.73 -9.16 2.14
N LYS A 234 11.30 -10.28 2.73
CA LYS A 234 9.96 -10.83 2.46
C LYS A 234 8.86 -9.87 2.86
N ARG A 235 9.07 -9.08 3.92
CA ARG A 235 8.09 -8.11 4.44
C ARG A 235 8.75 -6.87 5.03
N VAL A 236 8.11 -5.73 4.84
CA VAL A 236 8.39 -4.47 5.53
C VAL A 236 7.16 -4.13 6.36
N ALA A 237 7.31 -4.02 7.67
CA ALA A 237 6.22 -3.71 8.60
C ALA A 237 6.74 -2.88 9.77
N ILE A 238 5.86 -2.06 10.35
CA ILE A 238 6.20 -1.35 11.58
C ILE A 238 5.99 -2.25 12.81
N PRO A 239 6.77 -2.08 13.88
CA PRO A 239 6.73 -2.97 15.04
C PRO A 239 5.33 -3.15 15.66
N VAL A 240 4.51 -2.10 15.68
CA VAL A 240 3.15 -2.17 16.22
C VAL A 240 2.25 -3.12 15.44
N GLY A 241 2.35 -3.17 14.11
CA GLY A 241 1.59 -4.11 13.28
C GLY A 241 1.97 -5.56 13.59
N ASN A 242 3.27 -5.85 13.65
CA ASN A 242 3.77 -7.19 13.99
C ASN A 242 3.32 -7.64 15.40
N LEU A 243 3.30 -6.70 16.36
CA LEU A 243 2.83 -6.99 17.72
C LEU A 243 1.34 -7.35 17.72
N PHE A 244 0.51 -6.62 16.98
CA PHE A 244 -0.93 -6.91 16.88
C PHE A 244 -1.20 -8.25 16.19
N GLU A 245 -0.52 -8.55 15.09
CA GLU A 245 -0.61 -9.83 14.40
C GLU A 245 -0.26 -11.01 15.32
N PHE A 246 0.82 -10.88 16.08
CA PHE A 246 1.23 -11.87 17.06
C PHE A 246 0.20 -12.02 18.21
N ALA A 247 -0.26 -10.91 18.77
CA ALA A 247 -1.25 -10.90 19.84
C ALA A 247 -2.59 -11.49 19.37
N TYR A 248 -3.02 -11.22 18.14
CA TYR A 248 -4.21 -11.80 17.55
C TYR A 248 -4.09 -13.32 17.41
N GLY A 249 -2.91 -13.81 16.99
CA GLY A 249 -2.65 -15.26 16.91
C GLY A 249 -2.72 -16.00 18.26
N LEU A 250 -2.40 -15.30 19.36
CA LEU A 250 -2.44 -15.87 20.71
C LEU A 250 -3.81 -15.75 21.41
N ALA A 251 -4.50 -14.62 21.23
CA ALA A 251 -5.71 -14.29 21.97
C ALA A 251 -6.73 -13.54 21.09
N PRO A 252 -7.28 -14.18 20.03
CA PRO A 252 -8.15 -13.50 19.07
C PRO A 252 -9.38 -12.89 19.73
N SER A 253 -10.08 -13.62 20.61
CA SER A 253 -11.28 -13.11 21.29
C SER A 253 -11.02 -11.89 22.19
N ALA A 254 -9.83 -11.76 22.76
CA ALA A 254 -9.48 -10.59 23.57
C ALA A 254 -9.24 -9.36 22.66
N ILE A 255 -8.55 -9.56 21.55
CA ILE A 255 -8.32 -8.50 20.55
C ILE A 255 -9.64 -8.08 19.89
N ASP A 256 -10.53 -9.03 19.57
CA ASP A 256 -11.85 -8.73 19.00
C ASP A 256 -12.69 -7.83 19.93
N ARG A 257 -12.67 -8.05 21.25
CA ARG A 257 -13.34 -7.15 22.22
C ARG A 257 -12.78 -5.73 22.17
N VAL A 258 -11.45 -5.60 22.10
CA VAL A 258 -10.78 -4.29 22.00
C VAL A 258 -11.16 -3.58 20.70
N LEU A 259 -11.17 -4.29 19.57
CA LEU A 259 -11.55 -3.74 18.27
C LEU A 259 -13.05 -3.43 18.18
N SER A 260 -13.92 -4.24 18.82
CA SER A 260 -15.36 -3.97 18.95
C SER A 260 -15.61 -2.69 19.75
N ALA A 261 -14.90 -2.50 20.86
CA ALA A 261 -14.97 -1.27 21.63
C ALA A 261 -14.53 -0.03 20.80
N ALA A 262 -13.48 -0.16 19.98
CA ALA A 262 -13.08 0.87 19.04
C ALA A 262 -14.13 1.11 17.95
N TYR A 263 -14.80 0.08 17.46
CA TYR A 263 -15.90 0.19 16.50
C TYR A 263 -17.06 1.03 17.03
N GLU A 264 -17.46 0.87 18.29
CA GLU A 264 -18.53 1.67 18.92
C GLU A 264 -18.14 3.15 19.10
N LEU A 265 -16.89 3.42 19.47
CA LEU A 265 -16.41 4.77 19.76
C LEU A 265 -16.25 5.67 18.54
N TYR A 266 -16.07 5.08 17.35
CA TYR A 266 -15.74 5.81 16.14
C TYR A 266 -16.79 5.57 15.03
N PRO A 267 -17.96 6.26 15.07
CA PRO A 267 -19.05 6.09 14.10
C PRO A 267 -18.62 6.45 12.68
N GLU A 268 -19.41 6.06 11.70
CA GLU A 268 -19.23 6.45 10.31
C GLU A 268 -19.57 7.93 10.07
N SER A 269 -18.91 8.51 9.06
CA SER A 269 -19.26 9.84 8.58
C SER A 269 -20.72 9.85 8.09
N GLY A 270 -21.55 10.71 8.64
CA GLY A 270 -22.98 10.81 8.32
C GLY A 270 -23.93 10.22 9.36
N ASP A 271 -23.44 9.48 10.36
CA ASP A 271 -24.26 9.12 11.51
C ASP A 271 -24.48 10.37 12.39
N LYS A 272 -25.75 10.77 12.57
CA LYS A 272 -26.10 11.91 13.40
C LYS A 272 -25.60 11.65 14.84
N LYS A 273 -24.98 12.66 15.45
CA LYS A 273 -24.48 12.61 16.84
C LYS A 273 -25.55 12.21 17.87
N ASP A 274 -26.81 12.42 17.54
CA ASP A 274 -27.95 12.27 18.45
C ASP A 274 -28.50 10.83 18.59
N GLN A 275 -27.96 9.85 17.84
CA GLN A 275 -28.37 8.43 17.95
C GLN A 275 -27.28 7.54 18.56
N ARG A 276 -26.47 8.07 19.44
CA ARG A 276 -25.47 7.26 20.13
C ARG A 276 -26.15 6.41 21.20
N GLU A 277 -26.12 5.10 21.01
CA GLU A 277 -26.36 4.16 22.10
C GLU A 277 -25.33 4.39 23.22
N PRO A 278 -25.68 4.07 24.48
CA PRO A 278 -24.76 4.20 25.60
C PRO A 278 -23.49 3.38 25.33
N VAL A 279 -22.35 4.04 25.45
CA VAL A 279 -21.03 3.43 25.21
C VAL A 279 -20.83 2.24 26.18
N SER A 280 -20.47 1.08 25.64
CA SER A 280 -20.22 -0.12 26.47
C SER A 280 -19.07 0.12 27.47
N ARG A 281 -19.03 -0.68 28.55
CA ARG A 281 -17.95 -0.61 29.56
C ARG A 281 -16.58 -0.81 28.94
N ASP A 282 -16.46 -1.73 27.97
CA ASP A 282 -15.23 -2.03 27.25
C ASP A 282 -14.79 -0.85 26.38
N ALA A 283 -15.72 -0.17 25.69
CA ALA A 283 -15.44 1.01 24.92
C ALA A 283 -14.99 2.20 25.81
N ALA A 284 -15.58 2.38 26.98
CA ALA A 284 -15.15 3.39 27.95
C ALA A 284 -13.73 3.09 28.50
N MET A 285 -13.41 1.83 28.76
CA MET A 285 -12.07 1.40 29.18
C MET A 285 -11.05 1.60 28.05
N PHE A 286 -11.37 1.20 26.83
CA PHE A 286 -10.53 1.44 25.65
C PHE A 286 -10.21 2.93 25.47
N GLN A 287 -11.20 3.80 25.58
CA GLN A 287 -11.01 5.25 25.46
C GLN A 287 -10.01 5.80 26.51
N ARG A 288 -10.05 5.29 27.74
CA ARG A 288 -9.10 5.67 28.79
C ARG A 288 -7.68 5.22 28.47
N VAL A 289 -7.50 3.95 28.10
CA VAL A 289 -6.20 3.36 27.73
C VAL A 289 -5.62 4.06 26.50
N PHE A 290 -6.44 4.27 25.48
CA PHE A 290 -6.04 4.93 24.24
C PHE A 290 -5.55 6.37 24.45
N LYS A 291 -6.26 7.15 25.30
CA LYS A 291 -5.82 8.52 25.67
C LYS A 291 -4.45 8.53 26.36
N VAL A 292 -4.13 7.54 27.18
CA VAL A 292 -2.83 7.42 27.85
C VAL A 292 -1.73 7.09 26.84
N VAL A 293 -1.96 6.11 25.98
CA VAL A 293 -0.98 5.65 24.97
C VAL A 293 -0.67 6.75 23.95
N THR A 294 -1.69 7.44 23.43
CA THR A 294 -1.50 8.52 22.46
C THR A 294 -0.82 9.74 23.06
N ARG A 295 -1.10 10.09 24.34
CA ARG A 295 -0.37 11.16 25.05
C ARG A 295 1.11 10.83 25.22
N ARG A 296 1.47 9.58 25.54
CA ARG A 296 2.86 9.13 25.64
C ARG A 296 3.58 9.16 24.30
N ALA A 297 2.91 8.74 23.23
CA ALA A 297 3.46 8.76 21.87
C ALA A 297 3.75 10.20 21.39
N ARG A 298 2.82 11.13 21.60
CA ARG A 298 3.02 12.57 21.29
C ARG A 298 4.17 13.19 22.07
N ARG A 299 4.33 12.86 23.35
CA ARG A 299 5.46 13.37 24.18
C ARG A 299 6.82 12.82 23.73
N ARG A 300 6.89 11.59 23.23
CA ARG A 300 8.12 11.00 22.68
C ARG A 300 8.49 11.59 21.31
N SER A 301 7.53 11.94 20.48
CA SER A 301 7.76 12.62 19.20
C SER A 301 8.26 14.05 19.40
N ALA A 302 7.66 14.81 20.36
CA ALA A 302 8.08 16.17 20.67
C ALA A 302 9.46 16.30 21.37
N ARG A 303 10.04 15.20 21.86
CA ARG A 303 11.41 15.17 22.44
C ARG A 303 12.49 14.76 21.43
N ARG A 304 12.14 14.47 20.17
CA ARG A 304 13.07 14.09 19.10
C ARG A 304 13.20 15.15 18.00
N HIS A 305 12.60 16.29 18.18
CA HIS A 305 12.81 17.56 17.47
C HIS A 305 13.32 18.62 18.47
#